data_57ff82d72c2135338fa2e4637917bef0
#
_entry.id   57ff82d72c2135338fa2e4637917bef0
#
_cell.length_a   1.000
_cell.length_b   1.000
_cell.length_c   1.000
_cell.angle_alpha   90.00
_cell.angle_beta   90.00
_cell.angle_gamma   90.00
#
_symmetry.space_group_name_H-M   'P 1'
#
loop_
_entity.id
_entity.type
_entity.pdbx_description
1 polymer ?
#
loop_
_entity_poly.entity_id
_entity_poly.type
_entity_poly.pdbx_seq_one_letter_code
_entity_poly.pdbx_strand_id
1 'polypeptide(L)'
;MKVAGRRAYQLARSGQDVELTARTVRIDSIRILGWSTPKLDVEIVCGSGTYIRSIGRDLGNRLGCGAVMSGLVRTRVGPFLLDGATPVESLDPETVSGRMVSSLVAVADLPRQIATPDQLAEIFHGRRVVTRQTPRRVAATRKLCIRIVCSCQASRDVAG
;
A
#
# COMPACT_ATOMS: atom_id res chain seq x y z
N MET A 1 4.82 -11.96 0.57
CA MET A 1 5.96 -12.59 -0.09
C MET A 1 5.94 -14.07 0.23
N LYS A 2 6.19 -14.93 -0.75
CA LYS A 2 6.28 -16.38 -0.56
C LYS A 2 7.75 -16.78 -0.60
N VAL A 3 8.20 -17.62 0.33
CA VAL A 3 9.51 -18.24 0.39
C VAL A 3 9.28 -19.75 0.39
N ALA A 4 9.86 -20.47 -0.56
CA ALA A 4 9.61 -21.91 -0.77
C ALA A 4 8.12 -22.29 -0.79
N GLY A 5 7.29 -21.50 -1.48
CA GLY A 5 5.84 -21.75 -1.63
C GLY A 5 4.97 -21.36 -0.42
N ARG A 6 5.57 -21.08 0.75
CA ARG A 6 4.85 -20.65 1.96
C ARG A 6 4.94 -19.14 2.18
N ARG A 7 3.96 -18.56 2.87
CA ARG A 7 4.00 -17.12 3.18
C ARG A 7 5.08 -16.86 4.24
N ALA A 8 6.01 -15.92 3.97
CA ALA A 8 7.10 -15.55 4.87
C ALA A 8 6.65 -15.28 6.33
N TYR A 9 5.46 -14.70 6.49
CA TYR A 9 4.81 -14.48 7.77
C TYR A 9 4.49 -15.78 8.55
N GLN A 10 4.12 -16.87 7.85
CA GLN A 10 3.83 -18.17 8.49
C GLN A 10 5.12 -18.84 8.96
N LEU A 11 6.19 -18.69 8.19
CA LEU A 11 7.52 -19.21 8.55
C LEU A 11 8.09 -18.46 9.76
N ALA A 12 7.98 -17.13 9.78
CA ALA A 12 8.44 -16.33 10.93
C ALA A 12 7.68 -16.68 12.23
N ARG A 13 6.37 -16.97 12.16
CA ARG A 13 5.59 -17.40 13.33
C ARG A 13 5.98 -18.81 13.83
N SER A 14 6.48 -19.66 12.97
CA SER A 14 6.99 -20.99 13.37
C SER A 14 8.43 -20.96 13.89
N GLY A 15 9.00 -19.77 14.16
CA GLY A 15 10.34 -19.61 14.68
C GLY A 15 11.46 -19.89 13.66
N GLN A 16 11.13 -20.02 12.38
CA GLN A 16 12.11 -20.20 11.33
C GLN A 16 12.69 -18.85 10.93
N ASP A 17 14.02 -18.76 10.91
CA ASP A 17 14.72 -17.60 10.35
C ASP A 17 14.41 -17.50 8.85
N VAL A 18 13.72 -16.45 8.45
CA VAL A 18 13.37 -16.20 7.04
C VAL A 18 14.25 -15.09 6.52
N GLU A 19 15.27 -15.45 5.76
CA GLU A 19 16.08 -14.48 5.05
C GLU A 19 15.25 -13.85 3.93
N LEU A 20 14.85 -12.62 4.14
CA LEU A 20 14.08 -11.85 3.17
C LEU A 20 15.02 -11.03 2.30
N THR A 21 15.05 -11.32 1.01
CA THR A 21 15.78 -10.51 0.04
C THR A 21 15.27 -9.05 0.06
N ALA A 22 16.19 -8.11 0.20
CA ALA A 22 15.87 -6.69 0.14
C ALA A 22 15.20 -6.35 -1.20
N ARG A 23 14.11 -5.59 -1.14
CA ARG A 23 13.37 -5.16 -2.33
C ARG A 23 13.40 -3.65 -2.43
N THR A 24 13.79 -3.14 -3.59
CA THR A 24 13.68 -1.71 -3.90
C THR A 24 12.21 -1.30 -3.94
N VAL A 25 11.85 -0.30 -3.16
CA VAL A 25 10.52 0.32 -3.12
C VAL A 25 10.61 1.79 -3.48
N ARG A 26 9.55 2.30 -4.09
CA ARG A 26 9.47 3.73 -4.39
C ARG A 26 8.83 4.47 -3.24
N ILE A 27 9.54 5.47 -2.72
CA ILE A 27 9.03 6.44 -1.75
C ILE A 27 9.11 7.80 -2.42
N ASP A 28 7.96 8.47 -2.56
CA ASP A 28 7.86 9.78 -3.20
C ASP A 28 8.14 10.90 -2.19
N SER A 29 7.67 10.76 -0.94
CA SER A 29 7.94 11.70 0.14
C SER A 29 7.75 11.08 1.51
N ILE A 30 8.46 11.62 2.49
CA ILE A 30 8.26 11.37 3.93
C ILE A 30 8.19 12.72 4.61
N ARG A 31 7.14 12.97 5.38
CA ARG A 31 6.93 14.21 6.13
C ARG A 31 6.69 13.88 7.60
N ILE A 32 7.47 14.49 8.49
CA ILE A 32 7.25 14.39 9.93
C ILE A 32 6.05 15.29 10.27
N LEU A 33 5.03 14.72 10.90
CA LEU A 33 3.84 15.44 11.35
C LEU A 33 3.96 15.86 12.81
N GLY A 34 4.65 15.04 13.60
CA GLY A 34 4.88 15.32 15.00
C GLY A 34 5.94 14.41 15.60
N TRP A 35 6.63 14.94 16.60
CA TRP A 35 7.57 14.18 17.39
C TRP A 35 7.37 14.50 18.87
N SER A 36 7.11 13.47 19.64
CA SER A 36 7.03 13.52 21.10
C SER A 36 7.56 12.20 21.64
N THR A 37 8.80 12.21 22.13
CA THR A 37 9.48 10.99 22.60
C THR A 37 8.59 10.18 23.54
N PRO A 38 8.40 8.87 23.32
CA PRO A 38 9.07 8.04 22.32
C PRO A 38 8.31 7.92 20.98
N LYS A 39 7.36 8.78 20.67
CA LYS A 39 6.44 8.69 19.51
C LYS A 39 6.89 9.59 18.36
N LEU A 40 6.91 9.02 17.15
CA LEU A 40 7.12 9.74 15.89
C LEU A 40 5.90 9.51 14.99
N ASP A 41 5.28 10.61 14.55
CA ASP A 41 4.15 10.62 13.62
C ASP A 41 4.64 11.09 12.24
N VAL A 42 4.47 10.27 11.21
CA VAL A 42 4.95 10.58 9.86
C VAL A 42 3.91 10.26 8.80
N GLU A 43 3.89 11.06 7.78
CA GLU A 43 3.14 10.81 6.55
C GLU A 43 4.10 10.34 5.46
N ILE A 44 3.75 9.25 4.79
CA ILE A 44 4.57 8.63 3.75
C ILE A 44 3.76 8.51 2.47
N VAL A 45 4.28 9.05 1.37
CA VAL A 45 3.75 8.84 0.03
C VAL A 45 4.65 7.84 -0.69
N CYS A 46 4.09 6.69 -1.06
CA CYS A 46 4.87 5.60 -1.63
C CYS A 46 4.10 4.82 -2.70
N GLY A 47 4.83 3.98 -3.43
CA GLY A 47 4.27 3.06 -4.40
C GLY A 47 3.55 1.87 -3.74
N SER A 48 2.72 1.19 -4.52
CA SER A 48 2.05 -0.05 -4.09
C SER A 48 3.07 -1.14 -3.74
N GLY A 49 2.74 -1.97 -2.75
CA GLY A 49 3.61 -3.06 -2.30
C GLY A 49 4.71 -2.65 -1.31
N THR A 50 4.75 -1.38 -0.90
CA THR A 50 5.66 -0.92 0.16
C THR A 50 5.17 -1.42 1.52
N TYR A 51 6.06 -2.12 2.24
CA TYR A 51 5.79 -2.58 3.60
C TYR A 51 6.15 -1.48 4.60
N ILE A 52 5.15 -0.73 5.05
CA ILE A 52 5.35 0.42 5.94
C ILE A 52 5.96 0.00 7.28
N ARG A 53 5.62 -1.18 7.79
CA ARG A 53 6.24 -1.74 9.01
C ARG A 53 7.76 -1.87 8.90
N SER A 54 8.26 -2.21 7.69
CA SER A 54 9.70 -2.29 7.46
C SER A 54 10.36 -0.93 7.55
N ILE A 55 9.70 0.13 7.07
CA ILE A 55 10.23 1.50 7.18
C ILE A 55 10.39 1.89 8.65
N GLY A 56 9.37 1.64 9.48
CA GLY A 56 9.45 1.92 10.92
C GLY A 56 10.57 1.15 11.60
N ARG A 57 10.67 -0.16 11.34
CA ARG A 57 11.75 -1.01 11.86
C ARG A 57 13.13 -0.51 11.44
N ASP A 58 13.31 -0.23 10.14
CA ASP A 58 14.60 0.17 9.59
C ASP A 58 15.04 1.55 10.13
N LEU A 59 14.07 2.45 10.36
CA LEU A 59 14.31 3.72 11.03
C LEU A 59 14.78 3.50 12.47
N GLY A 60 14.05 2.70 13.24
CA GLY A 60 14.42 2.40 14.63
C GLY A 60 15.78 1.74 14.76
N ASN A 61 16.12 0.82 13.85
CA ASN A 61 17.44 0.19 13.79
C ASN A 61 18.55 1.22 13.52
N ARG A 62 18.34 2.15 12.59
CA ARG A 62 19.32 3.21 12.29
C ARG A 62 19.51 4.20 13.43
N LEU A 63 18.47 4.42 14.21
CA LEU A 63 18.54 5.27 15.42
C LEU A 63 19.09 4.52 16.64
N GLY A 64 19.33 3.21 16.54
CA GLY A 64 19.85 2.39 17.63
C GLY A 64 18.85 2.12 18.76
N CYS A 65 17.57 2.51 18.61
CA CYS A 65 16.57 2.38 19.66
C CYS A 65 15.48 1.33 19.34
N GLY A 66 15.51 0.74 18.14
CA GLY A 66 14.40 -0.06 17.64
C GLY A 66 13.14 0.78 17.46
N ALA A 67 12.16 0.27 16.74
CA ALA A 67 10.85 0.92 16.66
C ALA A 67 9.73 -0.09 16.39
N VAL A 68 8.57 0.19 16.97
CA VAL A 68 7.33 -0.53 16.74
C VAL A 68 6.30 0.44 16.14
N MET A 69 5.62 -0.02 15.12
CA MET A 69 4.51 0.73 14.54
C MET A 69 3.27 0.55 15.41
N SER A 70 2.83 1.61 16.07
CA SER A 70 1.67 1.62 16.97
C SER A 70 0.37 2.03 16.29
N GLY A 71 0.44 2.73 15.16
CA GLY A 71 -0.74 3.13 14.40
C GLY A 71 -0.44 3.23 12.91
N LEU A 72 -1.46 2.96 12.09
CA LEU A 72 -1.39 3.12 10.63
C LEU A 72 -2.75 3.56 10.11
N VAL A 73 -2.77 4.69 9.43
CA VAL A 73 -3.95 5.19 8.73
C VAL A 73 -3.59 5.37 7.26
N ARG A 74 -4.38 4.80 6.38
CA ARG A 74 -4.23 5.00 4.95
C ARG A 74 -5.15 6.12 4.51
N THR A 75 -4.57 7.28 4.24
CA THR A 75 -5.32 8.49 3.90
C THR A 75 -5.65 8.60 2.42
N ARG A 76 -4.92 7.85 1.56
CA ARG A 76 -5.14 7.86 0.11
C ARG A 76 -4.75 6.54 -0.55
N VAL A 77 -5.54 6.10 -1.54
CA VAL A 77 -5.24 4.97 -2.44
C VAL A 77 -5.56 5.38 -3.88
N GLY A 78 -4.55 5.71 -4.68
CA GLY A 78 -4.75 6.22 -6.03
C GLY A 78 -5.62 7.48 -6.01
N PRO A 79 -6.76 7.51 -6.71
CA PRO A 79 -7.68 8.65 -6.73
C PRO A 79 -8.56 8.75 -5.48
N PHE A 80 -8.66 7.69 -4.67
CA PHE A 80 -9.55 7.64 -3.51
C PHE A 80 -8.91 8.22 -2.27
N LEU A 81 -9.60 9.14 -1.61
CA LEU A 81 -9.21 9.77 -0.35
C LEU A 81 -10.03 9.18 0.81
N LEU A 82 -9.44 9.17 2.01
CA LEU A 82 -10.11 8.72 3.22
C LEU A 82 -11.34 9.56 3.54
N ASP A 83 -11.27 10.87 3.33
CA ASP A 83 -12.38 11.80 3.63
C ASP A 83 -13.63 11.52 2.77
N GLY A 84 -13.46 10.88 1.60
CA GLY A 84 -14.56 10.42 0.75
C GLY A 84 -15.01 8.99 1.04
N ALA A 85 -14.41 8.31 2.02
CA ALA A 85 -14.77 6.93 2.35
C ALA A 85 -16.04 6.87 3.21
N THR A 86 -16.86 5.88 2.93
CA THR A 86 -18.06 5.60 3.74
C THR A 86 -17.72 4.53 4.76
N PRO A 87 -17.94 4.75 6.06
CA PRO A 87 -17.79 3.71 7.08
C PRO A 87 -18.69 2.51 6.78
N VAL A 88 -18.18 1.30 7.04
CA VAL A 88 -18.91 0.05 6.75
C VAL A 88 -20.22 -0.02 7.53
N GLU A 89 -20.21 0.48 8.75
CA GLU A 89 -21.36 0.51 9.65
C GLU A 89 -22.50 1.41 9.15
N SER A 90 -22.19 2.36 8.26
CA SER A 90 -23.17 3.27 7.65
C SER A 90 -23.65 2.82 6.26
N LEU A 91 -23.22 1.62 5.82
CA LEU A 91 -23.70 1.05 4.56
C LEU A 91 -25.02 0.33 4.79
N ASP A 92 -26.02 0.73 4.02
CA ASP A 92 -27.36 0.17 3.98
C ASP A 92 -27.61 -0.41 2.58
N PRO A 93 -28.22 -1.61 2.45
CA PRO A 93 -28.59 -2.19 1.16
C PRO A 93 -29.41 -1.26 0.26
N GLU A 94 -30.24 -0.41 0.83
CA GLU A 94 -31.10 0.52 0.08
C GLU A 94 -30.32 1.73 -0.44
N THR A 95 -29.31 2.19 0.28
CA THR A 95 -28.55 3.42 -0.01
C THR A 95 -27.20 3.18 -0.67
N VAL A 96 -26.69 1.96 -0.63
CA VAL A 96 -25.34 1.62 -1.13
C VAL A 96 -25.19 1.91 -2.61
N SER A 97 -26.22 1.71 -3.43
CA SER A 97 -26.18 1.96 -4.87
C SER A 97 -25.87 3.43 -5.19
N GLY A 98 -26.42 4.37 -4.42
CA GLY A 98 -26.17 5.81 -4.59
C GLY A 98 -24.77 6.26 -4.13
N ARG A 99 -24.05 5.42 -3.37
CA ARG A 99 -22.68 5.66 -2.91
C ARG A 99 -21.63 4.98 -3.77
N MET A 100 -22.05 4.18 -4.75
CA MET A 100 -21.13 3.49 -5.65
C MET A 100 -20.43 4.48 -6.58
N VAL A 101 -19.12 4.36 -6.64
CA VAL A 101 -18.28 5.14 -7.56
C VAL A 101 -17.98 4.28 -8.78
N SER A 102 -18.02 4.89 -9.97
CA SER A 102 -17.68 4.17 -11.20
C SER A 102 -16.27 3.55 -11.11
N SER A 103 -16.16 2.29 -11.51
CA SER A 103 -14.87 1.58 -11.60
C SER A 103 -13.86 2.28 -12.51
N LEU A 104 -14.32 3.09 -13.46
CA LEU A 104 -13.46 3.89 -14.33
C LEU A 104 -12.61 4.90 -13.57
N VAL A 105 -13.07 5.38 -12.41
CA VAL A 105 -12.28 6.28 -11.54
C VAL A 105 -11.01 5.57 -11.06
N ALA A 106 -11.10 4.28 -10.72
CA ALA A 106 -9.97 3.51 -10.24
C ALA A 106 -8.87 3.31 -11.30
N VAL A 107 -9.21 3.43 -12.56
CA VAL A 107 -8.32 3.22 -13.71
C VAL A 107 -8.15 4.47 -14.57
N ALA A 108 -8.53 5.64 -14.05
CA ALA A 108 -8.49 6.92 -14.79
C ALA A 108 -7.08 7.27 -15.29
N ASP A 109 -6.05 6.85 -14.55
CA ASP A 109 -4.63 7.07 -14.89
C ASP A 109 -4.10 6.09 -15.96
N LEU A 110 -4.88 5.08 -16.35
CA LEU A 110 -4.46 4.12 -17.37
C LEU A 110 -4.76 4.67 -18.78
N PRO A 111 -3.93 4.32 -19.78
CA PRO A 111 -4.21 4.67 -21.16
C PRO A 111 -5.55 4.07 -21.60
N ARG A 112 -6.37 4.89 -22.25
CA ARG A 112 -7.65 4.45 -22.78
C ARG A 112 -7.46 3.94 -24.19
N GLN A 113 -8.16 2.88 -24.54
CA GLN A 113 -8.26 2.35 -25.89
C GLN A 113 -9.72 2.14 -26.25
N ILE A 114 -10.09 2.56 -27.46
CA ILE A 114 -11.41 2.28 -28.02
C ILE A 114 -11.31 0.96 -28.76
N ALA A 115 -12.10 -0.02 -28.36
CA ALA A 115 -12.20 -1.31 -29.03
C ALA A 115 -13.15 -1.21 -30.24
N THR A 116 -12.80 -1.87 -31.34
CA THR A 116 -13.74 -2.07 -32.44
C THR A 116 -14.81 -3.11 -32.05
N PRO A 117 -15.96 -3.20 -32.77
CA PRO A 117 -16.98 -4.21 -32.48
C PRO A 117 -16.41 -5.64 -32.47
N ASP A 118 -15.54 -5.99 -33.42
CA ASP A 118 -14.92 -7.31 -33.49
C ASP A 118 -13.99 -7.57 -32.29
N GLN A 119 -13.19 -6.57 -31.90
CA GLN A 119 -12.34 -6.64 -30.70
C GLN A 119 -13.18 -6.79 -29.43
N LEU A 120 -14.33 -6.14 -29.38
CA LEU A 120 -15.25 -6.28 -28.24
C LEU A 120 -15.80 -7.70 -28.13
N ALA A 121 -16.19 -8.33 -29.24
CA ALA A 121 -16.62 -9.72 -29.27
C ALA A 121 -15.51 -10.65 -28.75
N GLU A 122 -14.26 -10.46 -29.19
CA GLU A 122 -13.13 -11.25 -28.71
C GLU A 122 -12.89 -11.08 -27.21
N ILE A 123 -13.01 -9.85 -26.69
CA ILE A 123 -12.88 -9.54 -25.26
C ILE A 123 -13.97 -10.27 -24.45
N PHE A 124 -15.22 -10.29 -24.93
CA PHE A 124 -16.32 -11.00 -24.26
C PHE A 124 -16.06 -12.51 -24.15
N HIS A 125 -15.37 -13.07 -25.12
CA HIS A 125 -14.96 -14.48 -25.11
C HIS A 125 -13.65 -14.73 -24.34
N GLY A 126 -13.09 -13.72 -23.68
CA GLY A 126 -11.81 -13.83 -22.94
C GLY A 126 -10.59 -14.01 -23.83
N ARG A 127 -10.69 -13.72 -25.12
CA ARG A 127 -9.60 -13.85 -26.08
C ARG A 127 -8.67 -12.64 -26.08
N ARG A 128 -7.44 -12.85 -26.48
CA ARG A 128 -6.43 -11.78 -26.58
C ARG A 128 -6.75 -10.88 -27.77
N VAL A 129 -6.81 -9.59 -27.50
CA VAL A 129 -6.93 -8.56 -28.54
C VAL A 129 -5.57 -7.90 -28.74
N VAL A 130 -5.09 -7.85 -29.98
CA VAL A 130 -3.87 -7.14 -30.32
C VAL A 130 -4.18 -5.66 -30.47
N THR A 131 -3.54 -4.85 -29.66
CA THR A 131 -3.66 -3.40 -29.71
C THR A 131 -2.53 -2.81 -30.53
N ARG A 132 -2.81 -1.86 -31.43
CA ARG A 132 -1.77 -1.17 -32.22
C ARG A 132 -0.89 -0.22 -31.40
N GLN A 133 -1.33 0.11 -30.19
CA GLN A 133 -0.52 0.92 -29.27
C GLN A 133 0.26 -0.03 -28.36
N THR A 134 1.58 0.06 -28.42
CA THR A 134 2.45 -0.56 -27.43
C THR A 134 1.99 -0.07 -26.05
N PRO A 135 1.57 -0.94 -25.11
CA PRO A 135 1.20 -0.49 -23.79
C PRO A 135 2.48 0.15 -23.20
N ARG A 136 2.53 1.47 -23.15
CA ARG A 136 3.45 2.11 -22.22
C ARG A 136 3.17 1.44 -20.91
N ARG A 137 4.17 0.78 -20.32
CA ARG A 137 4.09 0.36 -18.92
C ARG A 137 3.86 1.64 -18.13
N VAL A 138 2.61 2.01 -18.00
CA VAL A 138 2.22 2.96 -16.97
C VAL A 138 2.50 2.16 -15.72
N ALA A 139 3.61 2.45 -15.10
CA ALA A 139 3.79 2.08 -13.72
C ALA A 139 2.56 2.68 -13.04
N ALA A 140 1.56 1.84 -12.80
CA ALA A 140 0.37 2.23 -12.06
C ALA A 140 0.88 2.59 -10.67
N THR A 141 1.39 3.79 -10.57
CA THR A 141 1.90 4.36 -9.33
C THR A 141 0.66 4.74 -8.55
N ARG A 142 -0.01 3.71 -8.04
CA ARG A 142 -1.03 3.92 -7.02
C ARG A 142 -0.31 4.55 -5.85
N LYS A 143 -0.28 5.88 -5.85
CA LYS A 143 0.27 6.64 -4.73
C LYS A 143 -0.55 6.27 -3.51
N LEU A 144 0.14 5.75 -2.54
CA LEU A 144 -0.41 5.41 -1.24
C LEU A 144 0.08 6.48 -0.28
N CYS A 145 -0.82 7.22 0.32
CA CYS A 145 -0.50 8.13 1.40
C CYS A 145 -0.89 7.46 2.71
N ILE A 146 0.06 7.34 3.63
CA ILE A 146 -0.10 6.59 4.87
C ILE A 146 0.46 7.43 6.00
N ARG A 147 -0.33 7.56 7.07
CA ARG A 147 0.10 8.11 8.34
C ARG A 147 0.44 6.97 9.28
N ILE A 148 1.61 7.02 9.89
CA ILE A 148 2.06 6.02 10.88
C ILE A 148 2.53 6.70 12.15
N VAL A 149 2.32 6.04 13.26
CA VAL A 149 2.92 6.38 14.55
C VAL A 149 3.87 5.26 14.92
N CYS A 150 5.15 5.58 15.02
CA CYS A 150 6.18 4.67 15.51
C CYS A 150 6.53 5.03 16.95
N SER A 151 6.63 4.03 17.83
CA SER A 151 7.14 4.20 19.17
C SER A 151 8.56 3.62 19.25
N CYS A 152 9.50 4.42 19.71
CA CYS A 152 10.85 3.98 20.00
C CYS A 152 10.81 3.08 21.24
N GLN A 153 11.37 1.87 21.14
CA GLN A 153 11.63 1.02 22.29
C GLN A 153 13.00 1.43 22.83
N ALA A 154 13.02 2.32 23.82
CA ALA A 154 14.25 2.51 24.60
C ALA A 154 14.61 1.16 25.21
N SER A 155 15.81 0.66 24.86
CA SER A 155 16.38 -0.52 25.51
C SER A 155 16.39 -0.26 27.02
N ARG A 156 15.67 -1.07 27.78
CA ARG A 156 15.71 -1.02 29.26
C ARG A 156 17.01 -1.57 29.82
N ASP A 157 18.00 -1.80 28.97
CA ASP A 157 19.26 -2.46 29.35
C ASP A 157 20.44 -1.51 29.21
N VAL A 158 20.43 -0.38 29.94
CA VAL A 158 21.66 0.33 30.34
C VAL A 158 21.47 0.86 31.76
N ALA A 159 21.42 -0.03 32.73
CA ALA A 159 21.70 0.27 34.12
C ALA A 159 21.95 -1.07 34.82
N GLY A 160 23.21 -1.49 34.84
CA GLY A 160 23.77 -2.59 35.59
C GLY A 160 25.26 -2.37 35.68
#